data_4f16604e67403a3576f0a072afc25964
#
_entry.id   4f16604e67403a3576f0a072afc25964
#
_cell.length_a   1.000
_cell.length_b   1.000
_cell.length_c   1.000
_cell.angle_alpha   90.00
_cell.angle_beta   90.00
_cell.angle_gamma   90.00
#
_symmetry.space_group_name_H-M   'P 1'
#
loop_
_entity.id
_entity.type
_entity.pdbx_description
1 polymer ?
#
loop_
_entity_poly.entity_id
_entity_poly.type
_entity_poly.pdbx_seq_one_letter_code
_entity_poly.pdbx_strand_id
1 'polypeptide(L)'
;MAYLVSVGFDSTVASLAFSINGFLTVFGIAGTGWLATHFGMKRVATVSYAMSITAFLFLICLSMNPVMILLVLAILPLGLSQGARGPIVSVLVSRAFSGQGLGAVYGAMTMGVGLGGMSGTLLSGVFYDMTGGYILSYCVSVVCALTGVGLFWTIQESQNQ
;
A
#
# COMPACT_ATOMS: atom_id res chain seq x y z
N MET A 1 3.59 -12.29 6.79
CA MET A 1 4.36 -13.44 7.25
C MET A 1 3.71 -14.77 6.87
N ALA A 2 2.49 -15.05 7.30
CA ALA A 2 1.79 -16.32 7.01
C ALA A 2 1.82 -16.72 5.52
N TYR A 3 1.62 -15.77 4.61
CA TYR A 3 1.70 -16.01 3.17
C TYR A 3 3.05 -16.60 2.71
N LEU A 4 4.17 -16.03 3.14
CA LEU A 4 5.49 -16.51 2.70
C LEU A 4 5.78 -17.92 3.20
N VAL A 5 5.34 -18.23 4.42
CA VAL A 5 5.46 -19.56 4.99
C VAL A 5 4.55 -20.56 4.26
N SER A 6 3.33 -20.15 3.87
CA SER A 6 2.41 -21.02 3.11
C SER A 6 2.90 -21.33 1.69
N VAL A 7 3.72 -20.45 1.10
CA VAL A 7 4.33 -20.64 -0.23
C VAL A 7 5.62 -21.48 -0.15
N GLY A 8 6.11 -21.80 1.08
CA GLY A 8 7.24 -22.70 1.29
C GLY A 8 8.56 -22.02 1.65
N PHE A 9 8.54 -20.72 1.97
CA PHE A 9 9.73 -20.05 2.50
C PHE A 9 9.89 -20.32 4.00
N ASP A 10 11.13 -20.43 4.44
CA ASP A 10 11.44 -20.58 5.86
C ASP A 10 10.96 -19.34 6.66
N SER A 11 10.56 -19.57 7.91
CA SER A 11 10.06 -18.53 8.82
C SER A 11 11.10 -17.41 9.05
N THR A 12 12.38 -17.73 9.00
CA THR A 12 13.49 -16.78 9.10
C THR A 12 13.50 -15.83 7.89
N VAL A 13 13.35 -16.38 6.68
CA VAL A 13 13.29 -15.60 5.44
C VAL A 13 12.04 -14.70 5.43
N ALA A 14 10.89 -15.23 5.88
CA ALA A 14 9.66 -14.46 5.98
C ALA A 14 9.79 -13.28 6.97
N SER A 15 10.48 -13.50 8.09
CA SER A 15 10.76 -12.46 9.10
C SER A 15 11.69 -11.38 8.57
N LEU A 16 12.77 -11.78 7.90
CA LEU A 16 13.72 -10.86 7.27
C LEU A 16 13.03 -10.03 6.17
N ALA A 17 12.22 -10.66 5.33
CA ALA A 17 11.44 -10.00 4.29
C ALA A 17 10.52 -8.91 4.86
N PHE A 18 9.84 -9.22 5.97
CA PHE A 18 8.98 -8.26 6.66
C PHE A 18 9.77 -7.11 7.29
N SER A 19 10.94 -7.40 7.88
CA SER A 19 11.82 -6.38 8.47
C SER A 19 12.40 -5.44 7.40
N ILE A 20 12.82 -5.99 6.26
CA ILE A 20 13.30 -5.20 5.12
C ILE A 20 12.17 -4.32 4.57
N ASN A 21 10.95 -4.84 4.47
CA ASN A 21 9.78 -4.05 4.06
C ASN A 21 9.57 -2.85 5.00
N GLY A 22 9.59 -3.08 6.33
CA GLY A 22 9.48 -2.00 7.31
C GLY A 22 10.60 -0.96 7.17
N PHE A 23 11.84 -1.40 6.95
CA PHE A 23 12.97 -0.52 6.73
C PHE A 23 12.81 0.33 5.45
N LEU A 24 12.39 -0.29 4.35
CA LEU A 24 12.11 0.42 3.09
C LEU A 24 10.98 1.44 3.23
N THR A 25 10.01 1.20 4.11
CA THR A 25 8.93 2.15 4.40
C THR A 25 9.47 3.48 4.93
N VAL A 26 10.54 3.47 5.74
CA VAL A 26 11.20 4.69 6.23
C VAL A 26 11.77 5.51 5.08
N PHE A 27 12.43 4.86 4.11
CA PHE A 27 12.92 5.54 2.90
C PHE A 27 11.77 6.06 2.03
N GLY A 28 10.68 5.32 1.95
CA GLY A 28 9.47 5.76 1.28
C GLY A 28 8.91 7.05 1.87
N ILE A 29 8.84 7.15 3.21
CA ILE A 29 8.40 8.36 3.93
C ILE A 29 9.34 9.54 3.63
N ALA A 30 10.66 9.34 3.83
CA ALA A 30 11.66 10.39 3.65
C ALA A 30 11.72 10.87 2.19
N GLY A 31 11.70 9.94 1.23
CA GLY A 31 11.75 10.25 -0.20
C GLY A 31 10.51 10.96 -0.72
N THR A 32 9.34 10.66 -0.17
CA THR A 32 8.08 11.23 -0.66
C THR A 32 8.01 12.74 -0.50
N GLY A 33 8.50 13.28 0.62
CA GLY A 33 8.55 14.73 0.83
C GLY A 33 9.35 15.44 -0.27
N TRP A 34 10.53 14.92 -0.57
CA TRP A 34 11.41 15.48 -1.60
C TRP A 34 10.82 15.28 -3.01
N LEU A 35 10.32 14.10 -3.33
CA LEU A 35 9.71 13.83 -4.64
C LEU A 35 8.46 14.69 -4.88
N ALA A 36 7.63 14.89 -3.86
CA ALA A 36 6.40 15.68 -3.97
C ALA A 36 6.67 17.16 -4.27
N THR A 37 7.79 17.71 -3.77
CA THR A 37 8.20 19.08 -4.08
C THR A 37 8.71 19.26 -5.52
N HIS A 38 9.38 18.23 -6.08
CA HIS A 38 9.98 18.31 -7.42
C HIS A 38 9.03 17.85 -8.54
N PHE A 39 8.29 16.77 -8.33
CA PHE A 39 7.46 16.12 -9.37
C PHE A 39 5.96 16.39 -9.20
N GLY A 40 5.57 16.99 -8.09
CA GLY A 40 4.18 17.25 -7.75
C GLY A 40 3.47 16.02 -7.12
N MET A 41 2.52 16.32 -6.24
CA MET A 41 1.82 15.34 -5.42
C MET A 41 1.08 14.27 -6.24
N LYS A 42 0.46 14.67 -7.37
CA LYS A 42 -0.28 13.76 -8.26
C LYS A 42 0.59 12.64 -8.80
N ARG A 43 1.75 13.00 -9.35
CA ARG A 43 2.67 12.03 -9.96
C ARG A 43 3.21 11.06 -8.91
N VAL A 44 3.58 11.57 -7.74
CA VAL A 44 4.12 10.75 -6.65
C VAL A 44 3.06 9.77 -6.13
N ALA A 45 1.82 10.22 -5.97
CA ALA A 45 0.71 9.34 -5.58
C ALA A 45 0.47 8.24 -6.62
N THR A 46 0.37 8.60 -7.91
CA THR A 46 0.15 7.63 -9.00
C THR A 46 1.28 6.60 -9.06
N VAL A 47 2.55 7.04 -8.96
CA VAL A 47 3.71 6.13 -8.93
C VAL A 47 3.64 5.20 -7.71
N SER A 48 3.29 5.71 -6.53
CA SER A 48 3.15 4.88 -5.32
C SER A 48 2.09 3.79 -5.50
N TYR A 49 0.93 4.10 -6.09
CA TYR A 49 -0.09 3.09 -6.38
C TYR A 49 0.37 2.09 -7.45
N ALA A 50 1.02 2.56 -8.52
CA ALA A 50 1.57 1.68 -9.55
C ALA A 50 2.60 0.70 -8.97
N MET A 51 3.50 1.18 -8.10
CA MET A 51 4.45 0.33 -7.37
C MET A 51 3.75 -0.73 -6.51
N SER A 52 2.65 -0.36 -5.83
CA SER A 52 1.87 -1.32 -5.04
C SER A 52 1.21 -2.39 -5.91
N ILE A 53 0.61 -2.00 -7.04
CA ILE A 53 0.00 -2.95 -7.98
C ILE A 53 1.06 -3.91 -8.52
N THR A 54 2.22 -3.38 -8.93
CA THR A 54 3.36 -4.20 -9.39
C THR A 54 3.83 -5.17 -8.32
N ALA A 55 3.91 -4.73 -7.06
CA ALA A 55 4.27 -5.60 -5.94
C ALA A 55 3.26 -6.73 -5.73
N PHE A 56 1.96 -6.44 -5.78
CA PHE A 56 0.92 -7.48 -5.67
C PHE A 56 0.96 -8.48 -6.82
N LEU A 57 1.25 -8.03 -8.05
CA LEU A 57 1.42 -8.92 -9.20
C LEU A 57 2.62 -9.85 -8.99
N PHE A 58 3.75 -9.35 -8.50
CA PHE A 58 4.89 -10.20 -8.15
C PHE A 58 4.57 -11.19 -7.03
N LEU A 59 3.76 -10.80 -6.03
CA LEU A 59 3.31 -11.73 -4.99
C LEU A 59 2.39 -12.82 -5.56
N ILE A 60 1.52 -12.49 -6.52
CA ILE A 60 0.70 -13.49 -7.21
C ILE A 60 1.60 -14.45 -8.01
N CYS A 61 2.58 -13.95 -8.75
CA CYS A 61 3.55 -14.78 -9.46
C CYS A 61 4.38 -15.66 -8.51
N LEU A 62 4.73 -15.13 -7.33
CA LEU A 62 5.45 -15.87 -6.29
C LEU A 62 4.65 -17.07 -5.77
N SER A 63 3.32 -16.97 -5.73
CA SER A 63 2.44 -18.09 -5.36
C SER A 63 2.52 -19.27 -6.36
N MET A 64 2.86 -18.97 -7.63
CA MET A 64 2.99 -20.00 -8.68
C MET A 64 4.41 -20.54 -8.75
N ASN A 65 5.42 -19.70 -8.52
CA ASN A 65 6.83 -20.05 -8.57
C ASN A 65 7.58 -19.41 -7.39
N PRO A 66 7.85 -20.13 -6.32
CA PRO A 66 8.51 -19.61 -5.13
C PRO A 66 10.03 -19.40 -5.36
N VAL A 67 10.38 -18.30 -6.03
CA VAL A 67 11.75 -17.93 -6.34
C VAL A 67 12.16 -16.69 -5.53
N MET A 68 13.34 -16.72 -4.91
CA MET A 68 13.84 -15.63 -4.07
C MET A 68 13.92 -14.27 -4.80
N ILE A 69 14.18 -14.28 -6.09
CA ILE A 69 14.23 -13.06 -6.92
C ILE A 69 12.86 -12.38 -6.97
N LEU A 70 11.77 -13.14 -7.15
CA LEU A 70 10.41 -12.60 -7.16
C LEU A 70 10.02 -11.99 -5.80
N LEU A 71 10.49 -12.59 -4.71
CA LEU A 71 10.29 -12.06 -3.36
C LEU A 71 10.94 -10.70 -3.21
N VAL A 72 12.19 -10.54 -3.61
CA VAL A 72 12.91 -9.26 -3.55
C VAL A 72 12.22 -8.21 -4.42
N LEU A 73 11.84 -8.57 -5.66
CA LEU A 73 11.13 -7.69 -6.59
C LEU A 73 9.75 -7.25 -6.07
N ALA A 74 9.11 -8.06 -5.23
CA ALA A 74 7.85 -7.71 -4.59
C ALA A 74 8.04 -6.77 -3.38
N ILE A 75 9.03 -7.07 -2.52
CA ILE A 75 9.24 -6.33 -1.26
C ILE A 75 9.71 -4.90 -1.52
N LEU A 76 10.60 -4.68 -2.50
CA LEU A 76 11.14 -3.35 -2.78
C LEU A 76 10.05 -2.31 -3.11
N PRO A 77 9.19 -2.53 -4.13
CA PRO A 77 8.15 -1.57 -4.45
C PRO A 77 7.04 -1.52 -3.37
N LEU A 78 6.79 -2.64 -2.68
CA LEU A 78 5.80 -2.67 -1.61
C LEU A 78 6.19 -1.77 -0.44
N GLY A 79 7.42 -1.90 0.07
CA GLY A 79 7.91 -1.11 1.19
C GLY A 79 7.96 0.39 0.88
N LEU A 80 8.52 0.76 -0.27
CA LEU A 80 8.60 2.16 -0.69
C LEU A 80 7.21 2.78 -0.88
N SER A 81 6.28 2.06 -1.51
CA SER A 81 4.93 2.57 -1.77
C SER A 81 4.09 2.74 -0.49
N GLN A 82 4.27 1.87 0.51
CA GLN A 82 3.58 2.01 1.79
C GLN A 82 4.02 3.26 2.53
N GLY A 83 5.32 3.55 2.55
CA GLY A 83 5.86 4.75 3.18
C GLY A 83 5.36 6.05 2.54
N ALA A 84 5.16 6.05 1.24
CA ALA A 84 4.74 7.23 0.50
C ALA A 84 3.31 7.71 0.82
N ARG A 85 2.41 6.82 1.19
CA ARG A 85 0.97 7.13 1.35
C ARG A 85 0.67 8.07 2.51
N GLY A 86 1.32 7.89 3.66
CA GLY A 86 1.10 8.71 4.85
C GLY A 86 1.33 10.20 4.61
N PRO A 87 2.52 10.61 4.16
CA PRO A 87 2.83 12.02 3.87
C PRO A 87 1.93 12.65 2.81
N ILE A 88 1.58 11.90 1.74
CA ILE A 88 0.69 12.39 0.68
C ILE A 88 -0.68 12.77 1.25
N VAL A 89 -1.28 11.87 2.02
CA VAL A 89 -2.59 12.10 2.64
C VAL A 89 -2.54 13.26 3.62
N SER A 90 -1.51 13.32 4.47
CA SER A 90 -1.34 14.40 5.46
C SER A 90 -1.27 15.78 4.82
N VAL A 91 -0.51 15.92 3.74
CA VAL A 91 -0.38 17.19 3.02
C VAL A 91 -1.67 17.57 2.30
N LEU A 92 -2.37 16.63 1.70
CA LEU A 92 -3.66 16.89 1.04
C LEU A 92 -4.71 17.40 2.03
N VAL A 93 -4.82 16.74 3.19
CA VAL A 93 -5.75 17.14 4.24
C VAL A 93 -5.42 18.54 4.78
N SER A 94 -4.14 18.81 5.06
CA SER A 94 -3.73 20.12 5.56
C SER A 94 -3.96 21.26 4.57
N ARG A 95 -3.89 21.00 3.26
CA ARG A 95 -4.19 21.98 2.22
C ARG A 95 -5.69 22.20 2.01
N ALA A 96 -6.48 21.10 2.09
CA ALA A 96 -7.93 21.18 1.89
C ALA A 96 -8.68 21.78 3.09
N PHE A 97 -8.18 21.57 4.29
CA PHE A 97 -8.83 21.95 5.55
C PHE A 97 -7.89 22.78 6.44
N SER A 98 -7.57 24.00 6.02
CA SER A 98 -6.80 24.94 6.84
C SER A 98 -7.73 25.61 7.87
N GLY A 99 -7.74 25.15 9.14
CA GLY A 99 -8.52 25.77 10.20
C GLY A 99 -8.88 24.88 11.37
N GLN A 100 -9.89 25.27 12.17
CA GLN A 100 -10.27 24.62 13.43
C GLN A 100 -10.81 23.18 13.28
N GLY A 101 -11.08 22.69 12.07
CA GLY A 101 -11.59 21.34 11.81
C GLY A 101 -10.53 20.28 11.45
N LEU A 102 -9.26 20.66 11.30
CA LEU A 102 -8.20 19.78 10.79
C LEU A 102 -8.06 18.48 11.60
N GLY A 103 -8.11 18.57 12.93
CA GLY A 103 -7.99 17.41 13.81
C GLY A 103 -9.12 16.41 13.66
N ALA A 104 -10.35 16.88 13.49
CA ALA A 104 -11.52 16.01 13.28
C ALA A 104 -11.45 15.27 11.95
N VAL A 105 -11.06 15.95 10.88
CA VAL A 105 -10.87 15.36 9.55
C VAL A 105 -9.76 14.31 9.57
N TYR A 106 -8.63 14.64 10.21
CA TYR A 106 -7.52 13.70 10.34
C TYR A 106 -7.89 12.48 11.17
N GLY A 107 -8.64 12.68 12.25
CA GLY A 107 -9.18 11.60 13.08
C GLY A 107 -10.11 10.68 12.30
N ALA A 108 -11.04 11.22 11.53
CA ALA A 108 -11.96 10.46 10.69
C ALA A 108 -11.20 9.64 9.61
N MET A 109 -10.19 10.23 8.99
CA MET A 109 -9.33 9.51 8.01
C MET A 109 -8.55 8.37 8.66
N THR A 110 -7.96 8.60 9.81
CA THR A 110 -7.21 7.58 10.56
C THR A 110 -8.13 6.43 10.98
N MET A 111 -9.35 6.76 11.40
CA MET A 111 -10.39 5.77 11.72
C MET A 111 -10.76 4.94 10.48
N GLY A 112 -10.90 5.57 9.30
CA GLY A 112 -11.11 4.88 8.03
C GLY A 112 -9.96 3.93 7.65
N VAL A 113 -8.72 4.35 7.84
CA VAL A 113 -7.53 3.50 7.63
C VAL A 113 -7.54 2.30 8.60
N GLY A 114 -7.86 2.53 9.87
CA GLY A 114 -7.97 1.47 10.88
C GLY A 114 -9.06 0.44 10.54
N LEU A 115 -10.25 0.91 10.18
CA LEU A 115 -11.36 0.05 9.76
C LEU A 115 -11.02 -0.72 8.47
N GLY A 116 -10.38 -0.07 7.51
CA GLY A 116 -9.90 -0.71 6.28
C GLY A 116 -8.86 -1.79 6.56
N GLY A 117 -7.91 -1.53 7.45
CA GLY A 117 -6.91 -2.52 7.87
C GLY A 117 -7.54 -3.73 8.59
N MET A 118 -8.47 -3.48 9.51
CA MET A 118 -9.19 -4.53 10.23
C MET A 118 -10.03 -5.40 9.27
N SER A 119 -10.84 -4.77 8.42
CA SER A 119 -11.66 -5.51 7.45
C SER A 119 -10.82 -6.25 6.42
N GLY A 120 -9.72 -5.65 5.95
CA GLY A 120 -8.79 -6.28 5.00
C GLY A 120 -8.12 -7.53 5.57
N THR A 121 -7.69 -7.50 6.82
CA THR A 121 -7.10 -8.69 7.48
C THR A 121 -8.12 -9.79 7.72
N LEU A 122 -9.33 -9.45 8.15
CA LEU A 122 -10.43 -10.42 8.32
C LEU A 122 -10.81 -11.06 6.99
N LEU A 123 -11.04 -10.27 5.95
CA LEU A 123 -11.38 -10.78 4.63
C LEU A 123 -10.27 -11.67 4.05
N SER A 124 -9.01 -11.28 4.24
CA SER A 124 -7.88 -12.10 3.80
C SER A 124 -7.84 -13.46 4.50
N GLY A 125 -8.19 -13.53 5.78
CA GLY A 125 -8.33 -14.79 6.52
C GLY A 125 -9.47 -15.65 5.97
N VAL A 126 -10.65 -15.07 5.79
CA VAL A 126 -11.82 -15.77 5.22
C VAL A 126 -11.52 -16.29 3.81
N PHE A 127 -10.88 -15.49 2.96
CA PHE A 127 -10.50 -15.92 1.62
C PHE A 127 -9.51 -17.07 1.65
N TYR A 128 -8.57 -17.07 2.59
CA TYR A 128 -7.65 -18.18 2.78
C TYR A 128 -8.38 -19.45 3.22
N ASP A 129 -9.31 -19.35 4.15
CA ASP A 129 -10.09 -20.51 4.64
C ASP A 129 -10.97 -21.11 3.54
N MET A 130 -11.48 -20.27 2.61
CA MET A 130 -12.32 -20.73 1.51
C MET A 130 -11.55 -21.29 0.31
N THR A 131 -10.38 -20.73 0.00
CA THR A 131 -9.64 -21.04 -1.25
C THR A 131 -8.33 -21.79 -1.02
N GLY A 132 -7.88 -21.91 0.23
CA GLY A 132 -6.60 -22.51 0.58
C GLY A 132 -5.38 -21.69 0.16
N GLY A 133 -5.58 -20.40 -0.25
CA GLY A 133 -4.50 -19.54 -0.72
C GLY A 133 -4.79 -18.04 -0.61
N TYR A 134 -3.76 -17.23 -0.85
CA TYR A 134 -3.85 -15.76 -0.75
C TYR A 134 -4.07 -15.05 -2.10
N ILE A 135 -4.17 -15.78 -3.22
CA ILE A 135 -4.30 -15.19 -4.56
C ILE A 135 -5.53 -14.29 -4.63
N LEU A 136 -6.67 -14.75 -4.10
CA LEU A 136 -7.91 -13.96 -4.08
C LEU A 136 -7.74 -12.65 -3.31
N SER A 137 -7.05 -12.68 -2.17
CA SER A 137 -6.75 -11.50 -1.36
C SER A 137 -5.91 -10.49 -2.15
N TYR A 138 -4.91 -10.94 -2.91
CA TYR A 138 -4.09 -10.06 -3.74
C TYR A 138 -4.86 -9.49 -4.93
N CYS A 139 -5.72 -10.29 -5.57
CA CYS A 139 -6.59 -9.80 -6.64
C CYS A 139 -7.52 -8.68 -6.15
N VAL A 140 -8.14 -8.88 -4.99
CA VAL A 140 -9.00 -7.85 -4.36
C VAL A 140 -8.18 -6.60 -4.02
N SER A 141 -6.95 -6.77 -3.51
CA SER A 141 -6.06 -5.64 -3.21
C SER A 141 -5.68 -4.83 -4.46
N VAL A 142 -5.46 -5.50 -5.59
CA VAL A 142 -5.20 -4.84 -6.88
C VAL A 142 -6.43 -4.03 -7.33
N VAL A 143 -7.63 -4.61 -7.24
CA VAL A 143 -8.88 -3.90 -7.59
C VAL A 143 -9.08 -2.69 -6.68
N CYS A 144 -8.88 -2.83 -5.36
CA CYS A 144 -8.97 -1.72 -4.43
C CYS A 144 -7.91 -0.63 -4.71
N ALA A 145 -6.70 -1.00 -5.12
CA ALA A 145 -5.67 -0.05 -5.49
C ALA A 145 -6.04 0.72 -6.77
N LEU A 146 -6.58 0.06 -7.76
CA LEU A 146 -7.06 0.69 -9.01
C LEU A 146 -8.22 1.65 -8.75
N THR A 147 -9.20 1.25 -7.93
CA THR A 147 -10.30 2.15 -7.54
C THR A 147 -9.80 3.35 -6.76
N GLY A 148 -8.81 3.15 -5.88
CA GLY A 148 -8.15 4.24 -5.14
C GLY A 148 -7.47 5.25 -6.06
N VAL A 149 -6.78 4.80 -7.11
CA VAL A 149 -6.19 5.68 -8.14
C VAL A 149 -7.29 6.48 -8.85
N GLY A 150 -8.36 5.81 -9.29
CA GLY A 150 -9.48 6.45 -9.99
C GLY A 150 -10.11 7.56 -9.15
N LEU A 151 -10.44 7.28 -7.90
CA LEU A 151 -11.01 8.26 -6.96
C LEU A 151 -10.05 9.43 -6.71
N PHE A 152 -8.77 9.17 -6.58
CA PHE A 152 -7.77 10.22 -6.37
C PHE A 152 -7.71 11.20 -7.55
N TRP A 153 -7.83 10.72 -8.78
CA TRP A 153 -7.85 11.58 -9.97
C TRP A 153 -9.12 12.40 -10.07
N THR A 154 -10.29 11.82 -9.79
CA THR A 154 -11.59 12.53 -9.88
C THR A 154 -11.71 13.64 -8.84
N ILE A 155 -11.28 13.44 -7.59
CA ILE A 155 -11.34 14.45 -6.53
C ILE A 155 -10.47 15.66 -6.87
N GLN A 156 -9.34 15.45 -7.49
CA GLN A 156 -8.39 16.52 -7.78
C GLN A 156 -8.72 17.31 -9.04
N GLU A 157 -9.51 16.81 -9.96
CA GLU A 157 -10.07 17.57 -11.08
C GLU A 157 -11.12 18.59 -10.59
N SER A 158 -11.90 18.23 -9.58
CA SER A 158 -12.89 19.10 -8.95
C SER A 158 -12.29 20.31 -8.21
N GLN A 159 -11.03 20.25 -7.80
CA GLN A 159 -10.36 21.38 -7.12
C GLN A 159 -9.66 22.37 -8.08
N ASN A 160 -9.57 22.04 -9.36
CA ASN A 160 -8.97 22.90 -10.39
C ASN A 160 -10.02 23.69 -11.21
N GLN A 161 -11.32 23.54 -10.92
CA GLN A 161 -12.43 24.34 -11.45
C GLN A 161 -12.87 25.40 -10.43
#